data_203d7c8ce9352358c241a65db85f1c40
#
_entry.id   203d7c8ce9352358c241a65db85f1c40
#
_cell.length_a   1.000
_cell.length_b   1.000
_cell.length_c   1.000
_cell.angle_alpha   90.00
_cell.angle_beta   90.00
_cell.angle_gamma   90.00
#
_symmetry.space_group_name_H-M   'P 1'
#
loop_
_entity.id
_entity.type
_entity.pdbx_description
1 polymer ?
#
loop_
_entity_poly.entity_id
_entity_poly.type
_entity_poly.pdbx_seq_one_letter_code
_entity_poly.pdbx_strand_id
1 'polypeptide(L)'
;MATLLTQGTLLEARKIKKPLTKSYLFSLSVLFFVCAHFFQPNPGGSGLHLAFNAASWIPASIAIAIALFHTAKQGLIKYSTLTLVLLFAVSLLSLPLFYHDASPQLALGKFLGLWAGLLFFITLQQFAFSNKQKQWLLWCIIGSVLIEAVFGYIQYLFLKEGNNFGYNVIANRPYGIFQQPNVMASFLATGLAIASYFLARQPIKYRENVIALTLLYATILFTLPLIVVLASRTGWLATAFSLILLTPYMWKYCTKQRFFSWVLALIIGFSGSFVLFNLSQDNLSKVSLISQKADLESPRRYTFPQALDMFLEKPITGYGYGNFEADYTLYTAKQHQISSSYKPGLPSMDHPHNEVLYWGVEGGIVAILGLLIAAGGVLLKIRKSKLDTQFALLALIAPIFIHSQLEYPFYHSMLHWFTFIILLFWIDQLSCKYKKYRISDISKITLRVSSLVLPIVTVFYMLSTLHTNWVLTKFETTRPMNPDILNQVTNPVIWEDRFNWDVLSAQLSIGIMNKKPELISPYITWSKELIKTKPRPAFYQNLIIAYQALGEEKRAEDIRREAIFLFPNNKFELVQLDEKLRQK
;
A
#
# COMPACT_ATOMS: atom_id res chain seq x y z
N MET A 1 -44.63 -58.60 -17.25
CA MET A 1 -44.65 -57.33 -16.46
C MET A 1 -43.52 -57.28 -15.42
N ALA A 2 -42.45 -58.02 -15.56
CA ALA A 2 -41.34 -58.09 -14.59
C ALA A 2 -39.98 -57.66 -15.15
N THR A 3 -39.91 -57.18 -16.37
CA THR A 3 -38.63 -56.79 -17.03
C THR A 3 -38.42 -55.29 -17.19
N LEU A 4 -39.33 -54.48 -16.69
CA LEU A 4 -39.21 -52.99 -16.74
C LEU A 4 -38.68 -52.36 -15.45
N LEU A 5 -38.40 -53.16 -14.40
CA LEU A 5 -37.92 -52.65 -13.11
C LEU A 5 -36.41 -52.80 -12.88
N THR A 6 -35.68 -53.42 -13.82
CA THR A 6 -34.22 -53.62 -13.70
C THR A 6 -33.38 -52.59 -14.51
N GLN A 7 -33.99 -51.69 -15.25
CA GLN A 7 -33.33 -50.49 -15.79
C GLN A 7 -33.57 -49.26 -14.89
N GLY A 8 -33.90 -49.51 -13.64
CA GLY A 8 -33.93 -48.46 -12.61
C GLY A 8 -32.57 -47.90 -12.41
N THR A 9 -32.31 -46.81 -13.09
CA THR A 9 -31.64 -45.65 -12.51
C THR A 9 -30.42 -45.94 -11.67
N LEU A 10 -29.35 -46.44 -12.26
CA LEU A 10 -28.00 -46.00 -11.86
C LEU A 10 -27.83 -44.51 -12.29
N LEU A 11 -28.69 -43.66 -11.81
CA LEU A 11 -28.32 -42.27 -11.57
C LEU A 11 -27.23 -42.31 -10.51
N GLU A 12 -25.97 -42.53 -10.94
CA GLU A 12 -24.84 -42.19 -10.12
C GLU A 12 -25.13 -40.79 -9.54
N ALA A 13 -25.37 -40.74 -8.24
CA ALA A 13 -25.58 -39.48 -7.54
C ALA A 13 -24.40 -38.62 -7.92
N ARG A 14 -24.64 -37.66 -8.80
CA ARG A 14 -23.60 -36.75 -9.30
C ARG A 14 -22.94 -36.19 -8.06
N LYS A 15 -21.75 -36.72 -7.69
CA LYS A 15 -21.01 -36.31 -6.49
C LYS A 15 -20.98 -34.80 -6.53
N ILE A 16 -21.83 -34.14 -5.70
CA ILE A 16 -21.90 -32.67 -5.62
C ILE A 16 -20.50 -32.22 -5.25
N LYS A 17 -19.77 -31.74 -6.24
CA LYS A 17 -18.40 -31.23 -6.04
C LYS A 17 -18.48 -30.11 -5.03
N LYS A 18 -18.15 -30.37 -3.76
CA LYS A 18 -18.19 -29.36 -2.70
C LYS A 18 -17.37 -28.14 -3.16
N PRO A 19 -17.96 -26.95 -3.19
CA PRO A 19 -17.24 -25.75 -3.61
C PRO A 19 -16.16 -25.44 -2.58
N LEU A 20 -14.97 -25.00 -3.04
CA LEU A 20 -13.83 -24.61 -2.20
C LEU A 20 -14.03 -23.23 -1.51
N THR A 21 -15.29 -22.78 -1.43
CA THR A 21 -15.65 -21.46 -0.90
C THR A 21 -15.21 -21.28 0.54
N LYS A 22 -15.31 -22.31 1.39
CA LYS A 22 -14.88 -22.21 2.79
C LYS A 22 -13.37 -22.04 2.89
N SER A 23 -12.59 -22.80 2.13
CA SER A 23 -11.12 -22.70 2.11
C SER A 23 -10.67 -21.34 1.58
N TYR A 24 -11.33 -20.81 0.55
CA TYR A 24 -11.06 -19.48 0.02
C TYR A 24 -11.29 -18.38 1.08
N LEU A 25 -12.46 -18.39 1.74
CA LEU A 25 -12.79 -17.43 2.79
C LEU A 25 -11.89 -17.60 4.02
N PHE A 26 -11.49 -18.82 4.35
CA PHE A 26 -10.53 -19.08 5.44
C PHE A 26 -9.17 -18.46 5.13
N SER A 27 -8.66 -18.61 3.90
CA SER A 27 -7.39 -18.00 3.50
C SER A 27 -7.45 -16.46 3.60
N LEU A 28 -8.57 -15.85 3.19
CA LEU A 28 -8.78 -14.41 3.37
C LEU A 28 -8.89 -14.01 4.85
N SER A 29 -9.50 -14.85 5.69
CA SER A 29 -9.55 -14.61 7.14
C SER A 29 -8.15 -14.64 7.74
N VAL A 30 -7.29 -15.59 7.35
CA VAL A 30 -5.88 -15.63 7.78
C VAL A 30 -5.13 -14.37 7.32
N LEU A 31 -5.39 -13.90 6.09
CA LEU A 31 -4.82 -12.66 5.59
C LEU A 31 -5.16 -11.49 6.53
N PHE A 32 -6.46 -11.23 6.76
CA PHE A 32 -6.93 -10.04 7.45
C PHE A 32 -6.76 -10.09 8.98
N PHE A 33 -6.78 -11.29 9.59
CA PHE A 33 -6.74 -11.41 11.06
C PHE A 33 -5.38 -11.80 11.62
N VAL A 34 -4.47 -12.30 10.77
CA VAL A 34 -3.16 -12.80 11.23
C VAL A 34 -2.02 -12.13 10.47
N CYS A 35 -1.90 -12.39 9.17
CA CYS A 35 -0.72 -11.98 8.40
C CYS A 35 -0.63 -10.47 8.21
N ALA A 36 -1.78 -9.77 8.11
CA ALA A 36 -1.84 -8.32 8.00
C ALA A 36 -1.29 -7.58 9.25
N HIS A 37 -1.12 -8.28 10.37
CA HIS A 37 -0.62 -7.73 11.64
C HIS A 37 0.77 -8.27 12.02
N PHE A 38 1.45 -8.92 11.08
CA PHE A 38 2.78 -9.47 11.31
C PHE A 38 3.82 -8.35 11.33
N PHE A 39 4.48 -8.18 12.48
CA PHE A 39 5.55 -7.21 12.67
C PHE A 39 6.93 -7.88 12.63
N GLN A 40 7.88 -7.22 12.02
CA GLN A 40 9.31 -7.50 12.11
C GLN A 40 10.05 -6.16 12.08
N PRO A 41 11.06 -5.94 12.94
CA PRO A 41 11.88 -4.74 12.91
C PRO A 41 12.46 -4.49 11.50
N ASN A 42 12.41 -3.25 11.07
CA ASN A 42 12.84 -2.81 9.74
C ASN A 42 13.10 -1.29 9.77
N PRO A 43 13.80 -0.71 8.79
CA PRO A 43 14.08 0.73 8.74
C PRO A 43 12.88 1.60 8.32
N GLY A 44 11.70 1.01 8.12
CA GLY A 44 10.55 1.66 7.50
C GLY A 44 10.53 1.49 5.97
N GLY A 45 9.79 2.35 5.29
CA GLY A 45 9.62 2.30 3.84
C GLY A 45 8.19 1.99 3.43
N SER A 46 8.02 1.31 2.30
CA SER A 46 6.71 0.97 1.72
C SER A 46 6.72 -0.41 1.07
N GLY A 47 5.55 -0.93 0.73
CA GLY A 47 5.43 -2.19 0.00
C GLY A 47 6.10 -3.36 0.73
N LEU A 48 6.90 -4.14 0.03
CA LEU A 48 7.56 -5.34 0.58
C LEU A 48 8.68 -5.03 1.59
N HIS A 49 9.07 -3.78 1.77
CA HIS A 49 9.95 -3.37 2.87
C HIS A 49 9.23 -3.45 4.23
N LEU A 50 7.91 -3.48 4.27
CA LEU A 50 7.12 -3.68 5.48
C LEU A 50 6.71 -5.15 5.61
N ALA A 51 7.11 -5.79 6.68
CA ALA A 51 6.98 -7.24 6.88
C ALA A 51 5.53 -7.75 6.76
N PHE A 52 4.54 -6.98 7.22
CA PHE A 52 3.13 -7.36 7.11
C PHE A 52 2.66 -7.53 5.65
N ASN A 53 3.22 -6.77 4.72
CA ASN A 53 2.90 -6.92 3.29
C ASN A 53 3.42 -8.26 2.76
N ALA A 54 4.69 -8.59 3.01
CA ALA A 54 5.26 -9.87 2.60
C ALA A 54 4.50 -11.05 3.22
N ALA A 55 4.19 -10.99 4.53
CA ALA A 55 3.39 -12.01 5.21
C ALA A 55 1.98 -12.14 4.60
N SER A 56 1.34 -11.03 4.22
CA SER A 56 -0.03 -11.02 3.65
C SER A 56 -0.09 -11.59 2.23
N TRP A 57 0.97 -11.49 1.43
CA TRP A 57 1.00 -12.11 0.10
C TRP A 57 0.93 -13.64 0.16
N ILE A 58 1.36 -14.26 1.25
CA ILE A 58 1.29 -15.72 1.44
C ILE A 58 -0.16 -16.22 1.38
N PRO A 59 -1.07 -15.85 2.31
CA PRO A 59 -2.45 -16.29 2.24
C PRO A 59 -3.22 -15.74 1.03
N ALA A 60 -2.82 -14.58 0.48
CA ALA A 60 -3.40 -14.05 -0.74
C ALA A 60 -3.12 -14.96 -1.94
N SER A 61 -1.87 -15.40 -2.12
CA SER A 61 -1.50 -16.33 -3.18
C SER A 61 -2.22 -17.67 -3.05
N ILE A 62 -2.41 -18.16 -1.83
CA ILE A 62 -3.19 -19.37 -1.54
C ILE A 62 -4.67 -19.18 -1.91
N ALA A 63 -5.27 -18.02 -1.56
CA ALA A 63 -6.64 -17.70 -1.95
C ALA A 63 -6.79 -17.67 -3.48
N ILE A 64 -5.88 -17.00 -4.19
CA ILE A 64 -5.86 -16.98 -5.65
C ILE A 64 -5.73 -18.40 -6.21
N ALA A 65 -4.82 -19.21 -5.69
CA ALA A 65 -4.60 -20.59 -6.10
C ALA A 65 -5.86 -21.46 -5.93
N ILE A 66 -6.53 -21.34 -4.79
CA ILE A 66 -7.81 -22.04 -4.54
C ILE A 66 -8.86 -21.64 -5.60
N ALA A 67 -8.92 -20.37 -5.98
CA ALA A 67 -9.87 -19.91 -6.99
C ALA A 67 -9.50 -20.39 -8.40
N LEU A 68 -8.22 -20.38 -8.78
CA LEU A 68 -7.74 -20.94 -10.04
C LEU A 68 -8.07 -22.43 -10.16
N PHE A 69 -7.77 -23.20 -9.11
CA PHE A 69 -8.13 -24.63 -9.06
C PHE A 69 -9.65 -24.85 -9.13
N HIS A 70 -10.43 -24.03 -8.40
CA HIS A 70 -11.90 -24.09 -8.44
C HIS A 70 -12.42 -23.83 -9.86
N THR A 71 -11.89 -22.82 -10.55
CA THR A 71 -12.23 -22.47 -11.92
C THR A 71 -11.91 -23.59 -12.89
N ALA A 72 -10.71 -24.18 -12.78
CA ALA A 72 -10.30 -25.33 -13.58
C ALA A 72 -11.21 -26.55 -13.36
N LYS A 73 -11.62 -26.79 -12.10
CA LYS A 73 -12.54 -27.88 -11.73
C LYS A 73 -13.95 -27.67 -12.28
N GLN A 74 -14.43 -26.43 -12.33
CA GLN A 74 -15.73 -26.09 -12.89
C GLN A 74 -15.72 -26.06 -14.43
N GLY A 75 -14.58 -25.78 -15.05
CA GLY A 75 -14.44 -25.59 -16.50
C GLY A 75 -15.08 -24.31 -17.03
N LEU A 76 -15.34 -23.35 -16.17
CA LEU A 76 -16.05 -22.10 -16.49
C LEU A 76 -15.37 -20.93 -15.76
N ILE A 77 -15.12 -19.84 -16.49
CA ILE A 77 -14.76 -18.53 -15.91
C ILE A 77 -16.00 -17.66 -15.83
N LYS A 78 -16.24 -17.08 -14.65
CA LYS A 78 -17.30 -16.08 -14.43
C LYS A 78 -16.67 -14.69 -14.47
N TYR A 79 -17.32 -13.77 -15.14
CA TYR A 79 -16.88 -12.38 -15.24
C TYR A 79 -18.06 -11.42 -15.37
N SER A 80 -17.85 -10.18 -14.98
CA SER A 80 -18.80 -9.09 -15.11
C SER A 80 -18.40 -8.15 -16.23
N THR A 81 -19.27 -7.20 -16.57
CA THR A 81 -18.88 -6.09 -17.47
C THR A 81 -17.75 -5.26 -16.86
N LEU A 82 -17.77 -5.07 -15.52
CA LEU A 82 -16.70 -4.34 -14.84
C LEU A 82 -15.36 -5.06 -14.98
N THR A 83 -15.33 -6.40 -14.95
CA THR A 83 -14.11 -7.17 -15.21
C THR A 83 -13.47 -6.81 -16.55
N LEU A 84 -14.28 -6.71 -17.61
CA LEU A 84 -13.76 -6.36 -18.94
C LEU A 84 -13.26 -4.91 -19.00
N VAL A 85 -13.98 -3.99 -18.35
CA VAL A 85 -13.55 -2.59 -18.25
C VAL A 85 -12.23 -2.47 -17.48
N LEU A 86 -12.12 -3.14 -16.34
CA LEU A 86 -10.88 -3.14 -15.55
C LEU A 86 -9.73 -3.83 -16.28
N LEU A 87 -9.98 -4.93 -17.00
CA LEU A 87 -8.97 -5.59 -17.82
C LEU A 87 -8.45 -4.63 -18.91
N PHE A 88 -9.35 -3.95 -19.62
CA PHE A 88 -8.98 -2.97 -20.63
C PHE A 88 -8.20 -1.79 -20.01
N ALA A 89 -8.67 -1.25 -18.88
CA ALA A 89 -8.00 -0.17 -18.17
C ALA A 89 -6.58 -0.57 -17.71
N VAL A 90 -6.41 -1.76 -17.11
CA VAL A 90 -5.11 -2.29 -16.69
C VAL A 90 -4.18 -2.52 -17.89
N SER A 91 -4.73 -2.96 -19.02
CA SER A 91 -3.96 -3.10 -20.27
C SER A 91 -3.47 -1.74 -20.78
N LEU A 92 -4.32 -0.71 -20.75
CA LEU A 92 -3.91 0.67 -21.10
C LEU A 92 -2.84 1.20 -20.14
N LEU A 93 -3.01 0.99 -18.83
CA LEU A 93 -2.01 1.37 -17.83
C LEU A 93 -0.67 0.65 -18.05
N SER A 94 -0.69 -0.55 -18.62
CA SER A 94 0.53 -1.33 -18.88
C SER A 94 1.19 -0.96 -20.21
N LEU A 95 0.49 -0.30 -21.14
CA LEU A 95 1.01 0.01 -22.47
C LEU A 95 2.27 0.89 -22.46
N PRO A 96 2.38 1.94 -21.61
CA PRO A 96 3.58 2.76 -21.55
C PRO A 96 4.85 2.03 -21.04
N LEU A 97 4.76 0.80 -20.54
CA LEU A 97 5.95 -0.03 -20.24
C LEU A 97 6.80 -0.31 -21.50
N PHE A 98 6.19 -0.21 -22.67
CA PHE A 98 6.84 -0.45 -23.96
C PHE A 98 7.36 0.84 -24.61
N TYR A 99 7.25 1.99 -23.96
CA TYR A 99 7.81 3.25 -24.44
C TYR A 99 9.34 3.25 -24.29
N HIS A 100 10.02 3.98 -25.16
CA HIS A 100 11.49 4.01 -25.20
C HIS A 100 12.12 4.44 -23.86
N ASP A 101 11.52 5.44 -23.21
CA ASP A 101 12.04 6.03 -21.97
C ASP A 101 11.64 5.24 -20.70
N ALA A 102 10.90 4.13 -20.84
CA ALA A 102 10.49 3.33 -19.69
C ALA A 102 11.63 2.46 -19.15
N SER A 103 11.65 2.28 -17.82
CA SER A 103 12.52 1.36 -17.09
C SER A 103 11.67 0.22 -16.48
N PRO A 104 11.28 -0.81 -17.28
CA PRO A 104 10.34 -1.83 -16.84
C PRO A 104 10.77 -2.59 -15.59
N GLN A 105 12.08 -2.78 -15.38
CA GLN A 105 12.63 -3.46 -14.21
C GLN A 105 12.32 -2.70 -12.91
N LEU A 106 12.44 -1.36 -12.93
CA LEU A 106 12.14 -0.51 -11.78
C LEU A 106 10.63 -0.42 -11.51
N ALA A 107 9.82 -0.53 -12.56
CA ALA A 107 8.36 -0.50 -12.47
C ALA A 107 7.73 -1.89 -12.18
N LEU A 108 8.50 -2.98 -12.21
CA LEU A 108 7.99 -4.36 -12.15
C LEU A 108 7.07 -4.61 -10.95
N GLY A 109 7.47 -4.17 -9.77
CA GLY A 109 6.68 -4.34 -8.54
C GLY A 109 5.29 -3.68 -8.63
N LYS A 110 5.22 -2.46 -9.20
CA LYS A 110 3.99 -1.70 -9.46
C LYS A 110 3.02 -2.50 -10.35
N PHE A 111 3.51 -3.05 -11.45
CA PHE A 111 2.68 -3.80 -12.40
C PHE A 111 2.30 -5.20 -11.92
N LEU A 112 3.19 -5.90 -11.23
CA LEU A 112 2.85 -7.16 -10.58
C LEU A 112 1.72 -6.96 -9.56
N GLY A 113 1.77 -5.91 -8.75
CA GLY A 113 0.71 -5.54 -7.82
C GLY A 113 -0.62 -5.21 -8.53
N LEU A 114 -0.57 -4.45 -9.62
CA LEU A 114 -1.74 -4.08 -10.42
C LEU A 114 -2.44 -5.31 -11.03
N TRP A 115 -1.68 -6.17 -11.72
CA TRP A 115 -2.21 -7.40 -12.32
C TRP A 115 -2.66 -8.43 -11.29
N ALA A 116 -1.95 -8.57 -10.18
CA ALA A 116 -2.39 -9.42 -9.06
C ALA A 116 -3.71 -8.93 -8.46
N GLY A 117 -3.90 -7.60 -8.37
CA GLY A 117 -5.17 -7.01 -7.95
C GLY A 117 -6.32 -7.33 -8.90
N LEU A 118 -6.12 -7.19 -10.21
CA LEU A 118 -7.12 -7.59 -11.20
C LEU A 118 -7.43 -9.10 -11.12
N LEU A 119 -6.40 -9.93 -10.98
CA LEU A 119 -6.57 -11.37 -10.81
C LEU A 119 -7.37 -11.68 -9.53
N PHE A 120 -7.07 -11.01 -8.43
CA PHE A 120 -7.82 -11.16 -7.18
C PHE A 120 -9.28 -10.74 -7.35
N PHE A 121 -9.57 -9.63 -8.04
CA PHE A 121 -10.95 -9.24 -8.37
C PHE A 121 -11.70 -10.32 -9.16
N ILE A 122 -11.04 -10.94 -10.15
CA ILE A 122 -11.60 -12.03 -10.94
C ILE A 122 -11.86 -13.26 -10.05
N THR A 123 -10.95 -13.58 -9.12
CA THR A 123 -11.10 -14.76 -8.23
C THR A 123 -12.32 -14.64 -7.33
N LEU A 124 -12.63 -13.45 -6.82
CA LEU A 124 -13.85 -13.21 -6.03
C LEU A 124 -15.14 -13.55 -6.78
N GLN A 125 -15.15 -13.44 -8.10
CA GLN A 125 -16.33 -13.71 -8.94
C GLN A 125 -16.54 -15.22 -9.22
N GLN A 126 -15.52 -16.05 -9.00
CA GLN A 126 -15.62 -17.48 -9.33
C GLN A 126 -16.57 -18.24 -8.41
N PHE A 127 -16.75 -17.76 -7.19
CA PHE A 127 -17.58 -18.43 -6.17
C PHE A 127 -19.03 -17.93 -6.17
N ALA A 128 -19.97 -18.84 -5.90
CA ALA A 128 -21.37 -18.50 -5.66
C ALA A 128 -21.56 -18.19 -4.16
N PHE A 129 -21.05 -17.06 -3.72
CA PHE A 129 -21.17 -16.65 -2.31
C PHE A 129 -22.62 -16.45 -1.89
N SER A 130 -23.00 -17.02 -0.75
CA SER A 130 -24.23 -16.67 -0.04
C SER A 130 -24.14 -15.24 0.50
N ASN A 131 -25.27 -14.64 0.85
CA ASN A 131 -25.27 -13.28 1.43
C ASN A 131 -24.43 -13.19 2.71
N LYS A 132 -24.43 -14.23 3.56
CA LYS A 132 -23.56 -14.29 4.75
C LYS A 132 -22.07 -14.30 4.37
N GLN A 133 -21.70 -15.06 3.34
CA GLN A 133 -20.31 -15.16 2.88
C GLN A 133 -19.81 -13.89 2.23
N LYS A 134 -20.67 -13.17 1.48
CA LYS A 134 -20.34 -11.85 0.95
C LYS A 134 -20.10 -10.83 2.07
N GLN A 135 -20.97 -10.84 3.09
CA GLN A 135 -20.81 -9.98 4.26
C GLN A 135 -19.54 -10.33 5.03
N TRP A 136 -19.14 -11.60 5.08
CA TRP A 136 -17.92 -12.03 5.75
C TRP A 136 -16.67 -11.33 5.20
N LEU A 137 -16.61 -11.03 3.90
CA LEU A 137 -15.52 -10.25 3.31
C LEU A 137 -15.38 -8.87 3.96
N LEU A 138 -16.50 -8.19 4.20
CA LEU A 138 -16.50 -6.89 4.89
C LEU A 138 -16.24 -7.02 6.39
N TRP A 139 -16.69 -8.13 7.01
CA TRP A 139 -16.37 -8.44 8.41
C TRP A 139 -14.88 -8.71 8.62
N CYS A 140 -14.19 -9.30 7.65
CA CYS A 140 -12.74 -9.44 7.69
C CYS A 140 -12.05 -8.07 7.76
N ILE A 141 -12.52 -7.09 7.00
CA ILE A 141 -11.99 -5.72 7.04
C ILE A 141 -12.28 -5.06 8.40
N ILE A 142 -13.54 -5.14 8.90
CA ILE A 142 -13.90 -4.58 10.20
C ILE A 142 -13.04 -5.17 11.32
N GLY A 143 -12.87 -6.49 11.33
CA GLY A 143 -12.06 -7.15 12.37
C GLY A 143 -10.59 -6.76 12.30
N SER A 144 -10.02 -6.66 11.10
CA SER A 144 -8.66 -6.15 10.90
C SER A 144 -8.51 -4.71 11.38
N VAL A 145 -9.50 -3.85 11.10
CA VAL A 145 -9.53 -2.46 11.59
C VAL A 145 -9.59 -2.40 13.12
N LEU A 146 -10.37 -3.27 13.75
CA LEU A 146 -10.43 -3.32 15.23
C LEU A 146 -9.10 -3.78 15.84
N ILE A 147 -8.39 -4.74 15.23
CA ILE A 147 -7.06 -5.16 15.67
C ILE A 147 -6.09 -3.98 15.56
N GLU A 148 -6.09 -3.26 14.44
CA GLU A 148 -5.25 -2.08 14.26
C GLU A 148 -5.61 -0.94 15.22
N ALA A 149 -6.90 -0.74 15.52
CA ALA A 149 -7.32 0.24 16.51
C ALA A 149 -6.77 -0.12 17.90
N VAL A 150 -6.90 -1.38 18.33
CA VAL A 150 -6.31 -1.85 19.59
C VAL A 150 -4.80 -1.64 19.61
N PHE A 151 -4.10 -1.99 18.54
CA PHE A 151 -2.64 -1.77 18.44
C PHE A 151 -2.29 -0.27 18.48
N GLY A 152 -3.08 0.58 17.84
CA GLY A 152 -2.93 2.04 17.92
C GLY A 152 -3.09 2.58 19.35
N TYR A 153 -4.04 2.08 20.14
CA TYR A 153 -4.15 2.41 21.57
C TYR A 153 -2.95 1.91 22.36
N ILE A 154 -2.44 0.71 22.09
CA ILE A 154 -1.23 0.19 22.73
C ILE A 154 -0.05 1.12 22.42
N GLN A 155 0.14 1.53 21.17
CA GLN A 155 1.19 2.48 20.78
C GLN A 155 1.06 3.80 21.54
N TYR A 156 -0.14 4.34 21.59
CA TYR A 156 -0.39 5.67 22.12
C TYR A 156 -0.26 5.78 23.64
N LEU A 157 -0.71 4.75 24.38
CA LEU A 157 -0.86 4.79 25.82
C LEU A 157 0.21 4.01 26.59
N PHE A 158 0.79 2.96 25.98
CA PHE A 158 1.60 1.99 26.74
C PHE A 158 3.03 1.85 26.27
N LEU A 159 3.37 2.20 25.01
CA LEU A 159 4.75 2.08 24.54
C LEU A 159 5.62 3.19 25.13
N LYS A 160 6.89 2.83 25.42
CA LYS A 160 7.92 3.73 25.97
C LYS A 160 9.06 3.87 24.96
N GLU A 161 9.96 4.83 25.17
CA GLU A 161 11.18 4.96 24.38
C GLU A 161 12.00 3.65 24.40
N GLY A 162 12.66 3.37 23.27
CA GLY A 162 13.42 2.12 23.10
C GLY A 162 12.56 0.87 22.87
N ASN A 163 11.25 1.02 22.57
CA ASN A 163 10.38 -0.12 22.29
C ASN A 163 10.81 -0.88 21.02
N ASN A 164 10.56 -2.19 20.99
CA ASN A 164 10.93 -3.07 19.88
C ASN A 164 10.16 -2.83 18.57
N PHE A 165 9.11 -1.98 18.60
CA PHE A 165 8.33 -1.62 17.41
C PHE A 165 8.89 -0.41 16.66
N GLY A 166 9.95 0.23 17.16
CA GLY A 166 10.49 1.46 16.57
C GLY A 166 9.52 2.65 16.65
N TYR A 167 8.51 2.57 17.54
CA TYR A 167 7.51 3.62 17.69
C TYR A 167 8.12 4.86 18.36
N ASN A 168 8.00 6.02 17.70
CA ASN A 168 8.46 7.29 18.25
C ASN A 168 7.43 7.83 19.25
N VAL A 169 7.73 7.67 20.54
CA VAL A 169 6.88 8.10 21.65
C VAL A 169 6.87 9.62 21.79
N ILE A 170 7.95 10.32 21.40
CA ILE A 170 8.02 11.79 21.47
C ILE A 170 7.01 12.40 20.51
N ALA A 171 6.98 11.94 19.25
CA ALA A 171 5.98 12.38 18.29
C ALA A 171 4.58 11.85 18.64
N ASN A 172 4.51 10.72 19.30
CA ASN A 172 3.35 10.01 19.81
C ASN A 172 2.13 10.05 18.86
N ARG A 173 2.37 9.74 17.58
CA ARG A 173 1.36 9.59 16.54
C ARG A 173 1.24 8.12 16.18
N PRO A 174 0.20 7.40 16.66
CA PRO A 174 0.05 5.98 16.37
C PRO A 174 0.00 5.73 14.86
N TYR A 175 0.51 4.59 14.43
CA TYR A 175 0.51 4.22 13.02
C TYR A 175 0.15 2.75 12.79
N GLY A 176 -0.19 2.02 13.88
CA GLY A 176 -0.49 0.59 13.80
C GLY A 176 0.67 -0.21 13.22
N ILE A 177 0.35 -1.22 12.45
CA ILE A 177 1.34 -2.01 11.71
C ILE A 177 1.93 -1.26 10.51
N PHE A 178 1.24 -0.21 10.04
CA PHE A 178 1.57 0.47 8.79
C PHE A 178 2.83 1.36 8.88
N GLN A 179 3.29 1.70 10.07
CA GLN A 179 4.42 2.61 10.31
C GLN A 179 4.22 4.01 9.68
N GLN A 180 2.97 4.35 9.30
CA GLN A 180 2.59 5.60 8.66
C GLN A 180 1.20 6.05 9.15
N PRO A 181 1.11 7.17 9.88
CA PRO A 181 -0.16 7.62 10.47
C PRO A 181 -1.29 7.89 9.46
N ASN A 182 -0.99 8.40 8.26
CA ASN A 182 -2.02 8.66 7.25
C ASN A 182 -2.61 7.37 6.69
N VAL A 183 -1.79 6.33 6.54
CA VAL A 183 -2.23 4.99 6.10
C VAL A 183 -3.13 4.37 7.15
N MET A 184 -2.74 4.41 8.42
CA MET A 184 -3.60 3.96 9.51
C MET A 184 -4.94 4.71 9.52
N ALA A 185 -4.91 6.04 9.43
CA ALA A 185 -6.11 6.87 9.47
C ALA A 185 -7.13 6.51 8.39
N SER A 186 -6.69 6.30 7.14
CA SER A 186 -7.58 5.91 6.05
C SER A 186 -8.13 4.49 6.21
N PHE A 187 -7.36 3.57 6.80
CA PHE A 187 -7.83 2.23 7.10
C PHE A 187 -8.90 2.22 8.19
N LEU A 188 -8.68 2.97 9.28
CA LEU A 188 -9.67 3.16 10.34
C LEU A 188 -10.95 3.83 9.81
N ALA A 189 -10.82 4.87 8.97
CA ALA A 189 -11.96 5.53 8.31
C ALA A 189 -12.76 4.57 7.42
N THR A 190 -12.08 3.66 6.70
CA THR A 190 -12.73 2.62 5.90
C THR A 190 -13.54 1.66 6.76
N GLY A 191 -12.99 1.21 7.89
CA GLY A 191 -13.71 0.35 8.83
C GLY A 191 -14.91 1.04 9.44
N LEU A 192 -14.79 2.31 9.84
CA LEU A 192 -15.88 3.14 10.35
C LEU A 192 -17.02 3.28 9.31
N ALA A 193 -16.67 3.51 8.03
CA ALA A 193 -17.65 3.58 6.95
C ALA A 193 -18.38 2.25 6.74
N ILE A 194 -17.66 1.12 6.74
CA ILE A 194 -18.25 -0.21 6.57
C ILE A 194 -19.15 -0.57 7.76
N ALA A 195 -18.71 -0.27 9.00
CA ALA A 195 -19.52 -0.51 10.20
C ALA A 195 -20.82 0.30 10.18
N SER A 196 -20.75 1.58 9.84
CA SER A 196 -21.91 2.45 9.65
C SER A 196 -22.86 1.93 8.57
N TYR A 197 -22.32 1.55 7.42
CA TYR A 197 -23.11 0.95 6.33
C TYR A 197 -23.85 -0.32 6.78
N PHE A 198 -23.22 -1.19 7.56
CA PHE A 198 -23.86 -2.40 8.06
C PHE A 198 -24.96 -2.12 9.06
N LEU A 199 -24.85 -1.10 9.89
CA LEU A 199 -25.94 -0.70 10.81
C LEU A 199 -27.23 -0.38 10.07
N ALA A 200 -27.14 0.24 8.88
CA ALA A 200 -28.28 0.60 8.05
C ALA A 200 -28.80 -0.55 7.17
N ARG A 201 -27.89 -1.41 6.68
CA ARG A 201 -28.23 -2.41 5.67
C ARG A 201 -29.20 -3.48 6.17
N GLN A 202 -29.08 -3.94 7.43
CA GLN A 202 -29.92 -5.01 7.97
C GLN A 202 -30.27 -4.74 9.44
N PRO A 203 -31.05 -3.69 9.73
CA PRO A 203 -31.29 -3.26 11.11
C PRO A 203 -32.01 -4.32 11.98
N ILE A 204 -32.94 -5.09 11.41
CA ILE A 204 -33.70 -6.11 12.13
C ILE A 204 -32.82 -7.32 12.45
N LYS A 205 -32.00 -7.77 11.48
CA LYS A 205 -31.13 -8.94 11.63
C LYS A 205 -30.09 -8.77 12.73
N TYR A 206 -29.51 -7.57 12.85
CA TYR A 206 -28.51 -7.29 13.89
C TYR A 206 -29.15 -6.99 15.26
N ARG A 207 -30.46 -6.79 15.32
CA ARG A 207 -31.17 -6.67 16.61
C ARG A 207 -31.06 -7.96 17.43
N GLU A 208 -31.09 -9.11 16.77
CA GLU A 208 -31.00 -10.42 17.44
C GLU A 208 -29.56 -10.90 17.65
N ASN A 209 -28.60 -10.34 16.90
CA ASN A 209 -27.18 -10.67 17.04
C ASN A 209 -26.43 -9.57 17.80
N VAL A 210 -26.46 -9.68 19.13
CA VAL A 210 -25.84 -8.72 20.04
C VAL A 210 -24.34 -8.57 19.76
N ILE A 211 -23.61 -9.67 19.50
CA ILE A 211 -22.16 -9.64 19.24
C ILE A 211 -21.86 -8.81 18.00
N ALA A 212 -22.57 -9.06 16.90
CA ALA A 212 -22.36 -8.30 15.67
C ALA A 212 -22.67 -6.80 15.87
N LEU A 213 -23.76 -6.49 16.58
CA LEU A 213 -24.14 -5.11 16.88
C LEU A 213 -23.09 -4.41 17.75
N THR A 214 -22.61 -5.08 18.80
CA THR A 214 -21.54 -4.58 19.66
C THR A 214 -20.26 -4.30 18.87
N LEU A 215 -19.83 -5.21 17.98
CA LEU A 215 -18.65 -5.01 17.17
C LEU A 215 -18.79 -3.81 16.20
N LEU A 216 -19.98 -3.57 15.64
CA LEU A 216 -20.22 -2.42 14.77
C LEU A 216 -20.10 -1.09 15.54
N TYR A 217 -20.70 -1.00 16.72
CA TYR A 217 -20.56 0.20 17.56
C TYR A 217 -19.16 0.34 18.16
N ALA A 218 -18.54 -0.77 18.57
CA ALA A 218 -17.14 -0.77 19.01
C ALA A 218 -16.21 -0.23 17.90
N THR A 219 -16.43 -0.61 16.64
CA THR A 219 -15.64 -0.07 15.52
C THR A 219 -15.75 1.45 15.47
N ILE A 220 -16.93 2.01 15.58
CA ILE A 220 -17.14 3.48 15.58
C ILE A 220 -16.43 4.14 16.77
N LEU A 221 -16.67 3.60 17.98
CA LEU A 221 -16.18 4.16 19.24
C LEU A 221 -14.65 4.07 19.38
N PHE A 222 -14.02 3.02 18.84
CA PHE A 222 -12.57 2.84 18.95
C PHE A 222 -11.80 3.49 17.80
N THR A 223 -12.38 3.58 16.60
CA THR A 223 -11.64 4.17 15.46
C THR A 223 -11.67 5.68 15.49
N LEU A 224 -12.79 6.31 15.83
CA LEU A 224 -12.96 7.77 15.71
C LEU A 224 -12.01 8.57 16.61
N PRO A 225 -11.82 8.23 17.92
CA PRO A 225 -10.84 8.92 18.76
C PRO A 225 -9.42 8.82 18.21
N LEU A 226 -9.02 7.64 17.71
CA LEU A 226 -7.70 7.44 17.12
C LEU A 226 -7.52 8.28 15.84
N ILE A 227 -8.52 8.33 14.95
CA ILE A 227 -8.46 9.15 13.73
C ILE A 227 -8.17 10.61 14.08
N VAL A 228 -8.74 11.14 15.15
CA VAL A 228 -8.47 12.50 15.62
C VAL A 228 -7.04 12.63 16.12
N VAL A 229 -6.61 11.72 17.00
CA VAL A 229 -5.27 11.74 17.64
C VAL A 229 -4.14 11.52 16.64
N LEU A 230 -4.38 10.77 15.57
CA LEU A 230 -3.41 10.57 14.49
C LEU A 230 -2.96 11.88 13.81
N ALA A 231 -3.69 12.98 14.01
CA ALA A 231 -3.40 14.28 13.39
C ALA A 231 -3.15 14.17 11.87
N SER A 232 -3.99 13.39 11.20
CA SER A 232 -3.94 13.17 9.75
C SER A 232 -5.01 13.97 9.04
N ARG A 233 -4.62 15.03 8.33
CA ARG A 233 -5.56 15.84 7.52
C ARG A 233 -6.30 14.98 6.49
N THR A 234 -5.58 14.07 5.84
CA THR A 234 -6.15 13.09 4.90
C THR A 234 -7.19 12.21 5.58
N GLY A 235 -6.88 11.69 6.77
CA GLY A 235 -7.81 10.86 7.55
C GLY A 235 -9.05 11.62 7.98
N TRP A 236 -8.92 12.87 8.44
CA TRP A 236 -10.05 13.71 8.84
C TRP A 236 -10.97 14.02 7.65
N LEU A 237 -10.38 14.44 6.51
CA LEU A 237 -11.14 14.72 5.29
C LEU A 237 -11.88 13.47 4.79
N ALA A 238 -11.18 12.35 4.73
CA ALA A 238 -11.74 11.08 4.28
C ALA A 238 -12.90 10.60 5.17
N THR A 239 -12.74 10.72 6.50
CA THR A 239 -13.77 10.36 7.47
C THR A 239 -14.98 11.25 7.34
N ALA A 240 -14.79 12.58 7.36
CA ALA A 240 -15.90 13.54 7.25
C ALA A 240 -16.67 13.36 5.94
N PHE A 241 -15.98 13.26 4.82
CA PHE A 241 -16.60 13.06 3.51
C PHE A 241 -17.39 11.75 3.44
N SER A 242 -16.82 10.67 3.97
CA SER A 242 -17.48 9.37 4.01
C SER A 242 -18.74 9.37 4.88
N LEU A 243 -18.70 10.00 6.07
CA LEU A 243 -19.87 10.11 6.96
C LEU A 243 -20.98 10.97 6.35
N ILE A 244 -20.62 12.08 5.70
CA ILE A 244 -21.57 12.94 4.98
C ILE A 244 -22.30 12.14 3.89
N LEU A 245 -21.55 11.40 3.07
CA LEU A 245 -22.13 10.57 2.01
C LEU A 245 -22.99 9.43 2.56
N LEU A 246 -22.69 8.89 3.76
CA LEU A 246 -23.48 7.83 4.39
C LEU A 246 -24.78 8.33 5.00
N THR A 247 -24.87 9.58 5.39
CA THR A 247 -26.02 10.12 6.14
C THR A 247 -27.38 9.89 5.45
N PRO A 248 -27.56 10.14 4.12
CA PRO A 248 -28.83 9.86 3.44
C PRO A 248 -29.23 8.38 3.49
N TYR A 249 -28.25 7.49 3.38
CA TYR A 249 -28.48 6.06 3.46
C TYR A 249 -28.85 5.61 4.88
N MET A 250 -28.13 6.12 5.88
CA MET A 250 -28.42 5.88 7.29
C MET A 250 -29.82 6.35 7.66
N TRP A 251 -30.18 7.59 7.28
CA TRP A 251 -31.49 8.15 7.55
C TRP A 251 -32.63 7.31 6.98
N LYS A 252 -32.47 6.80 5.76
CA LYS A 252 -33.50 6.06 5.04
C LYS A 252 -33.65 4.61 5.49
N TYR A 253 -32.55 3.93 5.78
CA TYR A 253 -32.55 2.47 6.00
C TYR A 253 -32.34 2.05 7.46
N CYS A 254 -31.94 2.94 8.33
CA CYS A 254 -31.95 2.71 9.77
C CYS A 254 -33.33 2.91 10.38
N THR A 255 -33.60 2.21 11.50
CA THR A 255 -34.66 2.66 12.43
C THR A 255 -34.25 3.99 13.06
N LYS A 256 -35.22 4.83 13.43
CA LYS A 256 -34.93 6.11 14.12
C LYS A 256 -34.00 5.92 15.30
N GLN A 257 -34.31 4.95 16.17
CA GLN A 257 -33.48 4.62 17.33
C GLN A 257 -32.02 4.30 16.92
N ARG A 258 -31.80 3.49 15.87
CA ARG A 258 -30.46 3.15 15.41
C ARG A 258 -29.72 4.33 14.79
N PHE A 259 -30.42 5.17 14.07
CA PHE A 259 -29.84 6.39 13.51
C PHE A 259 -29.34 7.31 14.63
N PHE A 260 -30.18 7.58 15.65
CA PHE A 260 -29.76 8.40 16.79
C PHE A 260 -28.65 7.74 17.62
N SER A 261 -28.70 6.42 17.81
CA SER A 261 -27.61 5.69 18.49
C SER A 261 -26.30 5.76 17.69
N TRP A 262 -26.34 5.74 16.35
CA TRP A 262 -25.19 5.94 15.50
C TRP A 262 -24.62 7.36 15.65
N VAL A 263 -25.46 8.39 15.61
CA VAL A 263 -25.04 9.79 15.85
C VAL A 263 -24.43 9.94 17.24
N LEU A 264 -25.06 9.36 18.25
CA LEU A 264 -24.54 9.38 19.63
C LEU A 264 -23.17 8.70 19.71
N ALA A 265 -22.99 7.54 19.05
CA ALA A 265 -21.71 6.84 19.01
C ALA A 265 -20.61 7.68 18.33
N LEU A 266 -20.95 8.44 17.28
CA LEU A 266 -20.00 9.38 16.66
C LEU A 266 -19.63 10.52 17.61
N ILE A 267 -20.59 11.08 18.33
CA ILE A 267 -20.34 12.16 19.31
C ILE A 267 -19.46 11.62 20.46
N ILE A 268 -19.79 10.45 21.02
CA ILE A 268 -18.99 9.82 22.09
C ILE A 268 -17.59 9.50 21.60
N GLY A 269 -17.45 8.93 20.39
CA GLY A 269 -16.17 8.62 19.81
C GLY A 269 -15.32 9.88 19.59
N PHE A 270 -15.91 10.94 19.06
CA PHE A 270 -15.21 12.22 18.90
C PHE A 270 -14.80 12.83 20.24
N SER A 271 -15.71 12.83 21.22
CA SER A 271 -15.42 13.32 22.57
C SER A 271 -14.35 12.49 23.28
N GLY A 272 -14.27 11.18 22.98
CA GLY A 272 -13.23 10.29 23.48
C GLY A 272 -11.81 10.70 23.08
N SER A 273 -11.64 11.46 21.99
CA SER A 273 -10.34 12.01 21.62
C SER A 273 -9.81 13.02 22.64
N PHE A 274 -10.66 13.82 23.25
CA PHE A 274 -10.26 14.76 24.31
C PHE A 274 -9.79 14.04 25.56
N VAL A 275 -10.41 12.90 25.88
CA VAL A 275 -9.95 12.03 26.98
C VAL A 275 -8.57 11.46 26.67
N LEU A 276 -8.36 10.99 25.43
CA LEU A 276 -7.04 10.49 24.99
C LEU A 276 -5.96 11.57 25.07
N PHE A 277 -6.26 12.80 24.67
CA PHE A 277 -5.32 13.91 24.80
C PHE A 277 -4.90 14.16 26.26
N ASN A 278 -5.84 14.10 27.17
CA ASN A 278 -5.57 14.32 28.60
C ASN A 278 -4.79 13.15 29.26
N LEU A 279 -4.97 11.92 28.78
CA LEU A 279 -4.24 10.75 29.27
C LEU A 279 -2.77 10.70 28.79
N SER A 280 -2.42 11.46 27.79
CA SER A 280 -1.06 11.49 27.28
C SER A 280 -0.19 12.45 28.09
N GLN A 281 1.03 12.02 28.43
CA GLN A 281 1.93 12.71 29.36
C GLN A 281 2.44 14.09 28.87
N ASP A 282 2.23 14.47 27.57
CA ASP A 282 2.70 15.72 26.96
C ASP A 282 1.56 16.49 26.27
N ASN A 283 0.68 17.10 27.06
CA ASN A 283 -0.49 17.84 26.54
C ASN A 283 -0.13 19.06 25.64
N LEU A 284 0.95 19.77 25.93
CA LEU A 284 1.36 21.00 25.22
C LEU A 284 1.91 20.71 23.83
N SER A 285 2.69 19.66 23.66
CA SER A 285 3.28 19.29 22.36
C SER A 285 2.23 18.82 21.34
N LYS A 286 1.10 18.25 21.83
CA LYS A 286 0.05 17.68 20.96
C LYS A 286 -0.98 18.69 20.48
N VAL A 287 -1.35 19.64 21.33
CA VAL A 287 -2.16 20.80 20.90
C VAL A 287 -1.37 21.58 19.86
N SER A 288 -0.05 21.73 20.04
CA SER A 288 0.83 22.34 19.04
C SER A 288 0.92 21.54 17.74
N LEU A 289 0.96 20.20 17.79
CA LEU A 289 0.97 19.35 16.58
C LEU A 289 -0.34 19.45 15.78
N ILE A 290 -1.49 19.53 16.46
CA ILE A 290 -2.78 19.72 15.78
C ILE A 290 -2.85 21.13 15.18
N SER A 291 -2.40 22.18 15.92
CA SER A 291 -2.36 23.54 15.40
C SER A 291 -1.38 23.70 14.23
N GLN A 292 -0.19 23.11 14.31
CA GLN A 292 0.76 23.04 13.19
C GLN A 292 0.19 22.30 11.98
N LYS A 293 -0.64 21.27 12.20
CA LYS A 293 -1.34 20.57 11.10
C LYS A 293 -2.56 21.34 10.60
N ALA A 294 -3.11 22.25 11.37
CA ALA A 294 -4.11 23.21 10.89
C ALA A 294 -3.50 24.27 9.98
N ASP A 295 -2.22 24.63 10.19
CA ASP A 295 -1.45 25.44 9.24
C ASP A 295 -1.31 24.70 7.90
N LEU A 296 -1.73 25.39 6.82
CA LEU A 296 -1.76 24.84 5.47
C LEU A 296 -0.36 24.65 4.83
N GLU A 297 0.72 24.80 5.58
CA GLU A 297 2.08 24.53 5.11
C GLU A 297 2.31 23.04 4.90
N SER A 298 2.13 22.62 3.65
CA SER A 298 2.42 21.26 3.21
C SER A 298 3.32 21.32 1.99
N PRO A 299 4.34 20.46 1.89
CA PRO A 299 5.15 20.34 0.67
C PRO A 299 4.33 20.15 -0.60
N ARG A 300 3.12 19.58 -0.50
CA ARG A 300 2.20 19.38 -1.62
C ARG A 300 1.79 20.66 -2.32
N ARG A 301 1.90 21.82 -1.66
CA ARG A 301 1.64 23.14 -2.29
C ARG A 301 2.56 23.42 -3.47
N TYR A 302 3.76 22.84 -3.48
CA TYR A 302 4.70 22.98 -4.59
C TYR A 302 4.96 21.66 -5.32
N THR A 303 4.94 20.51 -4.64
CA THR A 303 5.19 19.21 -5.31
C THR A 303 4.08 18.80 -6.28
N PHE A 304 2.80 19.15 -6.01
CA PHE A 304 1.71 18.88 -6.95
C PHE A 304 1.80 19.73 -8.22
N PRO A 305 1.95 21.07 -8.14
CA PRO A 305 2.24 21.87 -9.33
C PRO A 305 3.47 21.39 -10.09
N GLN A 306 4.58 21.07 -9.42
CA GLN A 306 5.78 20.54 -10.06
C GLN A 306 5.53 19.24 -10.85
N ALA A 307 4.79 18.30 -10.26
CA ALA A 307 4.41 17.07 -10.97
C ALA A 307 3.44 17.35 -12.14
N LEU A 308 2.55 18.33 -12.00
CA LEU A 308 1.68 18.77 -13.09
C LEU A 308 2.48 19.42 -14.22
N ASP A 309 3.45 20.28 -13.91
CA ASP A 309 4.33 20.90 -14.89
C ASP A 309 5.10 19.84 -15.69
N MET A 310 5.64 18.81 -15.02
CA MET A 310 6.28 17.68 -15.67
C MET A 310 5.33 16.95 -16.63
N PHE A 311 4.09 16.67 -16.18
CA PHE A 311 3.09 16.04 -17.04
C PHE A 311 2.77 16.92 -18.26
N LEU A 312 2.63 18.22 -18.08
CA LEU A 312 2.34 19.17 -19.17
C LEU A 312 3.52 19.34 -20.15
N GLU A 313 4.76 19.11 -19.71
CA GLU A 313 5.95 19.11 -20.59
C GLU A 313 5.97 17.87 -21.50
N LYS A 314 5.61 16.68 -20.97
CA LYS A 314 5.56 15.42 -21.74
C LYS A 314 4.18 14.73 -21.65
N PRO A 315 3.10 15.34 -22.17
CA PRO A 315 1.75 14.87 -21.90
C PRO A 315 1.39 13.55 -22.61
N ILE A 316 2.05 13.20 -23.72
CA ILE A 316 1.72 12.01 -24.53
C ILE A 316 2.40 10.77 -23.96
N THR A 317 3.70 10.80 -23.78
CA THR A 317 4.50 9.64 -23.38
C THR A 317 4.81 9.59 -21.88
N GLY A 318 4.77 10.73 -21.20
CA GLY A 318 5.34 10.88 -19.87
C GLY A 318 6.87 10.83 -19.89
N TYR A 319 7.45 10.68 -18.71
CA TYR A 319 8.90 10.54 -18.50
C TYR A 319 9.38 9.07 -18.52
N GLY A 320 8.45 8.11 -18.61
CA GLY A 320 8.74 6.69 -18.56
C GLY A 320 8.54 6.08 -17.17
N TYR A 321 7.95 4.89 -17.13
CA TYR A 321 7.73 4.17 -15.88
C TYR A 321 9.04 3.79 -15.18
N GLY A 322 9.09 4.04 -13.88
CA GLY A 322 10.21 3.71 -13.00
C GLY A 322 11.26 4.80 -12.88
N ASN A 323 11.10 5.93 -13.54
CA ASN A 323 12.11 7.01 -13.57
C ASN A 323 11.72 8.25 -12.74
N PHE A 324 10.57 8.25 -12.07
CA PHE A 324 10.03 9.43 -11.41
C PHE A 324 11.03 10.11 -10.47
N GLU A 325 11.74 9.38 -9.60
CA GLU A 325 12.67 9.97 -8.63
C GLU A 325 13.81 10.75 -9.30
N ALA A 326 14.42 10.15 -10.33
CA ALA A 326 15.52 10.78 -11.06
C ALA A 326 15.04 11.99 -11.89
N ASP A 327 13.98 11.80 -12.65
CA ASP A 327 13.44 12.85 -13.54
C ASP A 327 12.87 14.02 -12.76
N TYR A 328 12.17 13.77 -11.64
CA TYR A 328 11.66 14.82 -10.76
C TYR A 328 12.79 15.65 -10.15
N THR A 329 13.84 14.98 -9.66
CA THR A 329 15.01 15.68 -9.08
C THR A 329 15.69 16.54 -10.12
N LEU A 330 15.95 15.99 -11.31
CA LEU A 330 16.60 16.73 -12.41
C LEU A 330 15.74 17.88 -12.95
N TYR A 331 14.43 17.62 -13.16
CA TYR A 331 13.47 18.61 -13.64
C TYR A 331 13.42 19.83 -12.71
N THR A 332 13.21 19.57 -11.41
CA THR A 332 13.08 20.64 -10.42
C THR A 332 14.37 21.42 -10.22
N ALA A 333 15.54 20.76 -10.32
CA ALA A 333 16.84 21.42 -10.29
C ALA A 333 17.03 22.36 -11.49
N LYS A 334 16.69 21.93 -12.71
CA LYS A 334 16.72 22.77 -13.93
C LYS A 334 15.79 23.97 -13.80
N GLN A 335 14.55 23.77 -13.34
CA GLN A 335 13.59 24.87 -13.16
C GLN A 335 14.06 25.88 -12.09
N HIS A 336 14.66 25.39 -11.00
CA HIS A 336 15.24 26.24 -9.97
C HIS A 336 16.42 27.08 -10.49
N GLN A 337 17.25 26.51 -11.36
CA GLN A 337 18.36 27.24 -12.01
C GLN A 337 17.85 28.36 -12.94
N ILE A 338 16.74 28.14 -13.65
CA ILE A 338 16.11 29.15 -14.52
C ILE A 338 15.45 30.23 -13.69
N SER A 339 14.78 29.85 -12.59
CA SER A 339 14.10 30.78 -11.70
C SER A 339 14.28 30.37 -10.24
N SER A 340 14.98 31.15 -9.45
CA SER A 340 15.19 30.88 -8.01
C SER A 340 13.89 30.89 -7.19
N SER A 341 12.79 31.43 -7.73
CA SER A 341 11.47 31.37 -7.11
C SER A 341 10.83 29.96 -7.22
N TYR A 342 11.22 29.16 -8.23
CA TYR A 342 10.81 27.78 -8.34
C TYR A 342 11.53 26.94 -7.28
N LYS A 343 10.79 26.34 -6.35
CA LYS A 343 11.40 25.60 -5.25
C LYS A 343 12.11 24.34 -5.76
N PRO A 344 13.30 24.01 -5.26
CA PRO A 344 13.94 22.74 -5.58
C PRO A 344 13.08 21.56 -5.09
N GLY A 345 13.23 20.43 -5.76
CA GLY A 345 12.51 19.20 -5.43
C GLY A 345 12.86 18.68 -4.03
N LEU A 346 11.96 17.87 -3.48
CA LEU A 346 12.24 17.17 -2.24
C LEU A 346 13.22 16.02 -2.51
N PRO A 347 14.32 15.91 -1.75
CA PRO A 347 15.23 14.78 -1.88
C PRO A 347 14.52 13.44 -1.63
N SER A 348 14.91 12.40 -2.38
CA SER A 348 14.39 11.03 -2.24
C SER A 348 12.88 10.91 -2.47
N MET A 349 12.31 11.77 -3.29
CA MET A 349 10.89 11.75 -3.62
C MET A 349 10.62 10.78 -4.77
N ASP A 350 10.21 9.57 -4.44
CA ASP A 350 9.91 8.48 -5.39
C ASP A 350 8.44 8.47 -5.86
N HIS A 351 7.59 9.34 -5.30
CA HIS A 351 6.18 9.43 -5.63
C HIS A 351 5.65 10.85 -5.33
N PRO A 352 4.83 11.49 -6.20
CA PRO A 352 4.33 12.86 -6.01
C PRO A 352 3.21 12.98 -4.96
N HIS A 353 2.89 11.93 -4.20
CA HIS A 353 1.78 11.84 -3.25
C HIS A 353 0.39 12.08 -3.86
N ASN A 354 0.23 11.81 -5.15
CA ASN A 354 -1.04 11.83 -5.88
C ASN A 354 -1.00 10.79 -6.99
N GLU A 355 -1.93 9.84 -6.93
CA GLU A 355 -1.97 8.70 -7.85
C GLU A 355 -2.15 9.12 -9.31
N VAL A 356 -3.03 10.09 -9.58
CA VAL A 356 -3.30 10.54 -10.94
C VAL A 356 -2.09 11.24 -11.54
N LEU A 357 -1.45 12.13 -10.77
CA LEU A 357 -0.23 12.81 -11.21
C LEU A 357 0.90 11.81 -11.44
N TYR A 358 1.06 10.82 -10.55
CA TYR A 358 2.12 9.81 -10.69
C TYR A 358 2.00 9.03 -12.00
N TRP A 359 0.80 8.49 -12.29
CA TRP A 359 0.57 7.78 -13.53
C TRP A 359 0.69 8.69 -14.76
N GLY A 360 0.26 9.96 -14.64
CA GLY A 360 0.37 10.93 -15.71
C GLY A 360 1.81 11.31 -16.03
N VAL A 361 2.62 11.59 -15.01
CA VAL A 361 4.05 11.96 -15.18
C VAL A 361 4.83 10.81 -15.80
N GLU A 362 4.62 9.57 -15.33
CA GLU A 362 5.38 8.42 -15.85
C GLU A 362 4.84 7.87 -17.17
N GLY A 363 3.51 7.78 -17.33
CA GLY A 363 2.88 7.05 -18.45
C GLY A 363 2.07 7.93 -19.42
N GLY A 364 2.06 9.24 -19.21
CA GLY A 364 1.36 10.20 -20.07
C GLY A 364 -0.16 10.01 -20.11
N ILE A 365 -0.77 10.54 -21.18
CA ILE A 365 -2.23 10.54 -21.36
C ILE A 365 -2.83 9.13 -21.44
N VAL A 366 -2.09 8.14 -21.92
CA VAL A 366 -2.57 6.75 -22.02
C VAL A 366 -2.84 6.17 -20.63
N ALA A 367 -1.94 6.43 -19.67
CA ALA A 367 -2.13 6.03 -18.28
C ALA A 367 -3.33 6.76 -17.65
N ILE A 368 -3.48 8.06 -17.87
CA ILE A 368 -4.64 8.83 -17.40
C ILE A 368 -5.95 8.26 -17.97
N LEU A 369 -6.01 7.94 -19.25
CA LEU A 369 -7.18 7.30 -19.87
C LEU A 369 -7.50 5.95 -19.23
N GLY A 370 -6.50 5.14 -18.91
CA GLY A 370 -6.67 3.89 -18.17
C GLY A 370 -7.35 4.11 -16.81
N LEU A 371 -6.87 5.08 -16.02
CA LEU A 371 -7.47 5.45 -14.73
C LEU A 371 -8.91 5.95 -14.88
N LEU A 372 -9.17 6.83 -15.85
CA LEU A 372 -10.50 7.38 -16.11
C LEU A 372 -11.51 6.29 -16.55
N ILE A 373 -11.08 5.34 -17.38
CA ILE A 373 -11.91 4.19 -17.79
C ILE A 373 -12.24 3.30 -16.60
N ALA A 374 -11.26 3.00 -15.74
CA ALA A 374 -11.49 2.22 -14.52
C ALA A 374 -12.49 2.93 -13.60
N ALA A 375 -12.27 4.22 -13.30
CA ALA A 375 -13.15 5.03 -12.47
C ALA A 375 -14.56 5.14 -13.08
N GLY A 376 -14.67 5.42 -14.38
CA GLY A 376 -15.92 5.50 -15.12
C GLY A 376 -16.70 4.18 -15.06
N GLY A 377 -16.02 3.05 -15.21
CA GLY A 377 -16.63 1.72 -15.07
C GLY A 377 -17.25 1.48 -13.70
N VAL A 378 -16.54 1.86 -12.63
CA VAL A 378 -17.03 1.77 -11.24
C VAL A 378 -18.24 2.70 -11.03
N LEU A 379 -18.16 3.96 -11.47
CA LEU A 379 -19.25 4.93 -11.35
C LEU A 379 -20.50 4.48 -12.11
N LEU A 380 -20.35 3.92 -13.30
CA LEU A 380 -21.47 3.34 -14.06
C LEU A 380 -22.13 2.16 -13.34
N LYS A 381 -21.36 1.38 -12.57
CA LYS A 381 -21.94 0.33 -11.72
C LYS A 381 -22.69 0.90 -10.53
N ILE A 382 -22.15 1.91 -9.86
CA ILE A 382 -22.79 2.60 -8.74
C ILE A 382 -24.12 3.22 -9.19
N ARG A 383 -24.16 3.88 -10.34
CA ARG A 383 -25.37 4.53 -10.91
C ARG A 383 -26.54 3.57 -11.13
N LYS A 384 -26.34 2.26 -11.19
CA LYS A 384 -27.43 1.27 -11.28
C LYS A 384 -28.20 1.08 -9.98
N SER A 385 -27.71 1.62 -8.87
CA SER A 385 -28.36 1.58 -7.56
C SER A 385 -29.25 2.82 -7.34
N LYS A 386 -30.12 2.79 -6.32
CA LYS A 386 -30.89 3.98 -5.88
C LYS A 386 -29.93 5.05 -5.37
N LEU A 387 -30.30 6.33 -5.48
CA LEU A 387 -29.43 7.47 -5.19
C LEU A 387 -28.78 7.40 -3.79
N ASP A 388 -29.58 7.11 -2.77
CA ASP A 388 -29.09 6.93 -1.39
C ASP A 388 -28.07 5.78 -1.26
N THR A 389 -28.27 4.70 -2.01
CA THR A 389 -27.31 3.58 -2.07
C THR A 389 -26.06 3.97 -2.87
N GLN A 390 -26.20 4.82 -3.90
CA GLN A 390 -25.03 5.34 -4.63
C GLN A 390 -24.10 6.11 -3.69
N PHE A 391 -24.65 7.01 -2.87
CA PHE A 391 -23.87 7.75 -1.88
C PHE A 391 -23.20 6.81 -0.87
N ALA A 392 -23.91 5.78 -0.38
CA ALA A 392 -23.32 4.82 0.53
C ALA A 392 -22.17 4.02 -0.11
N LEU A 393 -22.31 3.61 -1.38
CA LEU A 393 -21.23 2.89 -2.08
C LEU A 393 -20.02 3.78 -2.35
N LEU A 394 -20.23 5.05 -2.67
CA LEU A 394 -19.14 6.05 -2.77
C LEU A 394 -18.47 6.25 -1.42
N ALA A 395 -19.22 6.33 -0.34
CA ALA A 395 -18.71 6.47 1.02
C ALA A 395 -17.79 5.32 1.44
N LEU A 396 -18.08 4.08 1.00
CA LEU A 396 -17.24 2.91 1.31
C LEU A 396 -15.85 2.99 0.68
N ILE A 397 -15.74 3.50 -0.55
CA ILE A 397 -14.46 3.60 -1.27
C ILE A 397 -13.73 4.92 -1.00
N ALA A 398 -14.46 5.95 -0.54
CA ALA A 398 -13.95 7.31 -0.39
C ALA A 398 -12.69 7.40 0.49
N PRO A 399 -12.57 6.74 1.66
CA PRO A 399 -11.38 6.89 2.48
C PRO A 399 -10.09 6.50 1.77
N ILE A 400 -10.08 5.36 1.08
CA ILE A 400 -8.89 4.89 0.35
C ILE A 400 -8.68 5.74 -0.91
N PHE A 401 -9.75 6.09 -1.63
CA PHE A 401 -9.67 6.91 -2.83
C PHE A 401 -9.13 8.32 -2.54
N ILE A 402 -9.64 9.00 -1.52
CA ILE A 402 -9.14 10.32 -1.11
C ILE A 402 -7.67 10.20 -0.66
N HIS A 403 -7.35 9.14 0.06
CA HIS A 403 -5.97 8.91 0.48
C HIS A 403 -5.03 8.75 -0.73
N SER A 404 -5.43 8.04 -1.78
CA SER A 404 -4.61 7.87 -2.99
C SER A 404 -4.41 9.19 -3.78
N GLN A 405 -5.24 10.21 -3.57
CA GLN A 405 -5.05 11.54 -4.17
C GLN A 405 -4.15 12.47 -3.32
N LEU A 406 -3.77 12.04 -2.11
CA LEU A 406 -2.98 12.83 -1.17
C LEU A 406 -1.71 12.11 -0.70
N GLU A 407 -1.58 10.82 -0.96
CA GLU A 407 -0.50 9.90 -0.60
C GLU A 407 -0.49 8.70 -1.58
N TYR A 408 0.20 7.62 -1.21
CA TYR A 408 0.36 6.42 -2.04
C TYR A 408 -0.03 5.11 -1.29
N PRO A 409 -1.29 4.96 -0.81
CA PRO A 409 -1.70 3.83 0.01
C PRO A 409 -1.58 2.47 -0.69
N PHE A 410 -1.69 2.42 -2.01
CA PHE A 410 -1.64 1.19 -2.79
C PHE A 410 -0.23 0.60 -2.91
N TYR A 411 0.80 1.45 -2.89
CA TYR A 411 2.20 1.02 -2.88
C TYR A 411 2.68 0.74 -1.46
N HIS A 412 2.14 1.48 -0.49
CA HIS A 412 2.53 1.35 0.91
C HIS A 412 1.97 0.09 1.55
N SER A 413 0.69 -0.24 1.29
CA SER A 413 -0.04 -1.28 2.01
C SER A 413 -0.86 -2.17 1.09
N MET A 414 -0.48 -3.44 1.00
CA MET A 414 -1.26 -4.48 0.36
C MET A 414 -2.68 -4.60 0.95
N LEU A 415 -2.81 -4.37 2.27
CA LEU A 415 -4.09 -4.44 2.95
C LEU A 415 -5.09 -3.39 2.43
N HIS A 416 -4.61 -2.17 2.11
CA HIS A 416 -5.42 -1.15 1.44
C HIS A 416 -5.81 -1.56 0.04
N TRP A 417 -4.87 -2.12 -0.72
CA TRP A 417 -5.13 -2.57 -2.08
C TRP A 417 -6.19 -3.68 -2.13
N PHE A 418 -6.05 -4.72 -1.31
CA PHE A 418 -7.03 -5.82 -1.26
C PHE A 418 -8.37 -5.37 -0.68
N THR A 419 -8.38 -4.49 0.31
CA THR A 419 -9.61 -3.86 0.83
C THR A 419 -10.34 -3.10 -0.27
N PHE A 420 -9.63 -2.27 -1.03
CA PHE A 420 -10.21 -1.53 -2.16
C PHE A 420 -10.83 -2.47 -3.21
N ILE A 421 -10.12 -3.54 -3.58
CA ILE A 421 -10.64 -4.54 -4.53
C ILE A 421 -11.88 -5.26 -4.00
N ILE A 422 -11.91 -5.62 -2.71
CA ILE A 422 -13.10 -6.21 -2.08
C ILE A 422 -14.29 -5.24 -2.15
N LEU A 423 -14.06 -3.95 -1.93
CA LEU A 423 -15.09 -2.93 -2.05
C LEU A 423 -15.57 -2.76 -3.49
N LEU A 424 -14.69 -2.82 -4.50
CA LEU A 424 -15.07 -2.85 -5.91
C LEU A 424 -15.90 -4.10 -6.25
N PHE A 425 -15.51 -5.26 -5.73
CA PHE A 425 -16.32 -6.47 -5.87
C PHE A 425 -17.69 -6.33 -5.18
N TRP A 426 -17.73 -5.71 -3.99
CA TRP A 426 -18.98 -5.43 -3.29
C TRP A 426 -19.93 -4.59 -4.13
N ILE A 427 -19.43 -3.54 -4.80
CA ILE A 427 -20.19 -2.68 -5.72
C ILE A 427 -20.68 -3.49 -6.92
N ASP A 428 -19.79 -4.25 -7.57
CA ASP A 428 -20.11 -5.00 -8.78
C ASP A 428 -21.20 -6.05 -8.53
N GLN A 429 -21.09 -6.83 -7.45
CA GLN A 429 -21.98 -7.94 -7.14
C GLN A 429 -23.43 -7.52 -6.80
N LEU A 430 -23.69 -6.24 -6.45
CA LEU A 430 -25.03 -5.75 -6.14
C LEU A 430 -25.93 -5.68 -7.38
N SER A 431 -25.36 -5.42 -8.55
CA SER A 431 -26.10 -5.18 -9.80
C SER A 431 -25.68 -6.12 -10.93
N CYS A 432 -24.86 -7.13 -10.67
CA CYS A 432 -24.27 -7.95 -11.72
C CYS A 432 -24.92 -9.33 -11.87
N LYS A 433 -25.24 -9.67 -13.13
CA LYS A 433 -25.40 -11.05 -13.58
C LYS A 433 -24.11 -11.48 -14.25
N TYR A 434 -23.34 -12.40 -13.60
CA TYR A 434 -22.07 -12.87 -14.15
C TYR A 434 -22.28 -13.67 -15.44
N LYS A 435 -21.56 -13.30 -16.48
CA LYS A 435 -21.41 -14.09 -17.70
C LYS A 435 -20.49 -15.27 -17.39
N LYS A 436 -20.67 -16.36 -18.14
CA LYS A 436 -19.89 -17.60 -18.00
C LYS A 436 -19.23 -17.89 -19.34
N TYR A 437 -17.93 -18.14 -19.31
CA TYR A 437 -17.16 -18.57 -20.47
C TYR A 437 -16.60 -19.98 -20.21
N ARG A 438 -16.82 -20.91 -21.15
CA ARG A 438 -16.30 -22.28 -21.06
C ARG A 438 -14.85 -22.29 -21.50
N ILE A 439 -13.99 -22.81 -20.65
CA ILE A 439 -12.54 -22.88 -20.92
C ILE A 439 -12.15 -24.20 -21.56
N SER A 440 -11.11 -24.19 -22.40
CA SER A 440 -10.53 -25.36 -23.03
C SER A 440 -9.86 -26.29 -22.01
N ASP A 441 -9.55 -27.52 -22.41
CA ASP A 441 -8.85 -28.45 -21.53
C ASP A 441 -7.41 -28.01 -21.27
N ILE A 442 -6.75 -27.39 -22.24
CA ILE A 442 -5.43 -26.77 -22.07
C ILE A 442 -5.50 -25.69 -20.98
N SER A 443 -6.47 -24.79 -21.06
CA SER A 443 -6.65 -23.75 -20.03
C SER A 443 -6.92 -24.34 -18.64
N LYS A 444 -7.67 -25.45 -18.55
CA LYS A 444 -7.87 -26.15 -17.26
C LYS A 444 -6.57 -26.70 -16.69
N ILE A 445 -5.70 -27.28 -17.54
CA ILE A 445 -4.39 -27.79 -17.13
C ILE A 445 -3.52 -26.63 -16.66
N THR A 446 -3.44 -25.55 -17.45
CA THR A 446 -2.67 -24.34 -17.09
C THR A 446 -3.13 -23.77 -15.74
N LEU A 447 -4.42 -23.61 -15.53
CA LEU A 447 -4.95 -23.10 -14.25
C LEU A 447 -4.66 -24.05 -13.07
N ARG A 448 -4.64 -25.37 -13.26
CA ARG A 448 -4.25 -26.34 -12.23
C ARG A 448 -2.77 -26.24 -11.89
N VAL A 449 -1.90 -26.16 -12.90
CA VAL A 449 -0.46 -25.99 -12.70
C VAL A 449 -0.18 -24.66 -12.01
N SER A 450 -0.76 -23.54 -12.50
CA SER A 450 -0.63 -22.23 -11.88
C SER A 450 -1.13 -22.22 -10.44
N SER A 451 -2.22 -22.94 -10.12
CA SER A 451 -2.73 -23.04 -8.75
C SER A 451 -1.81 -23.78 -7.78
N LEU A 452 -0.87 -24.58 -8.28
CA LEU A 452 0.16 -25.24 -7.48
C LEU A 452 1.43 -24.38 -7.39
N VAL A 453 1.90 -23.88 -8.54
CA VAL A 453 3.17 -23.17 -8.64
C VAL A 453 3.12 -21.80 -7.95
N LEU A 454 2.03 -21.04 -8.16
CA LEU A 454 1.89 -19.69 -7.63
C LEU A 454 2.10 -19.60 -6.10
N PRO A 455 1.40 -20.36 -5.25
CA PRO A 455 1.59 -20.26 -3.81
C PRO A 455 2.98 -20.76 -3.37
N ILE A 456 3.53 -21.80 -4.01
CA ILE A 456 4.86 -22.32 -3.69
C ILE A 456 5.90 -21.21 -3.91
N VAL A 457 5.94 -20.64 -5.11
CA VAL A 457 6.88 -19.56 -5.46
C VAL A 457 6.70 -18.36 -4.54
N THR A 458 5.45 -17.95 -4.30
CA THR A 458 5.16 -16.79 -3.44
C THR A 458 5.62 -17.04 -2.00
N VAL A 459 5.33 -18.22 -1.43
CA VAL A 459 5.73 -18.56 -0.05
C VAL A 459 7.24 -18.51 0.09
N PHE A 460 7.98 -19.20 -0.78
CA PHE A 460 9.44 -19.20 -0.73
C PHE A 460 10.03 -17.81 -0.91
N TYR A 461 9.53 -17.05 -1.87
CA TYR A 461 10.00 -15.69 -2.13
C TYR A 461 9.74 -14.75 -0.95
N MET A 462 8.54 -14.78 -0.37
CA MET A 462 8.18 -13.90 0.75
C MET A 462 8.91 -14.29 2.04
N LEU A 463 9.05 -15.58 2.32
CA LEU A 463 9.82 -16.05 3.49
C LEU A 463 11.31 -15.69 3.37
N SER A 464 11.91 -15.85 2.19
CA SER A 464 13.30 -15.44 1.97
C SER A 464 13.49 -13.92 2.03
N THR A 465 12.50 -13.13 1.59
CA THR A 465 12.48 -11.67 1.75
C THR A 465 12.43 -11.26 3.22
N LEU A 466 11.57 -11.90 4.03
CA LEU A 466 11.49 -11.67 5.47
C LEU A 466 12.79 -12.09 6.20
N HIS A 467 13.37 -13.22 5.79
CA HIS A 467 14.66 -13.66 6.34
C HIS A 467 15.78 -12.65 6.04
N THR A 468 15.86 -12.16 4.80
CA THR A 468 16.84 -11.13 4.42
C THR A 468 16.67 -9.85 5.23
N ASN A 469 15.43 -9.37 5.43
CA ASN A 469 15.19 -8.22 6.32
C ASN A 469 15.73 -8.48 7.74
N TRP A 470 15.50 -9.68 8.29
CA TRP A 470 16.00 -10.03 9.62
C TRP A 470 17.53 -10.00 9.67
N VAL A 471 18.22 -10.55 8.65
CA VAL A 471 19.69 -10.57 8.56
C VAL A 471 20.25 -9.14 8.51
N LEU A 472 19.71 -8.28 7.62
CA LEU A 472 20.18 -6.90 7.47
C LEU A 472 19.93 -6.10 8.75
N THR A 473 18.75 -6.22 9.36
CA THR A 473 18.46 -5.54 10.63
C THR A 473 19.38 -6.02 11.76
N LYS A 474 19.69 -7.32 11.81
CA LYS A 474 20.67 -7.87 12.77
C LYS A 474 22.05 -7.28 12.55
N PHE A 475 22.52 -7.18 11.29
CA PHE A 475 23.79 -6.55 10.97
C PHE A 475 23.84 -5.09 11.42
N GLU A 476 22.85 -4.30 11.07
CA GLU A 476 22.76 -2.87 11.38
C GLU A 476 22.69 -2.57 12.89
N THR A 477 22.13 -3.48 13.68
CA THR A 477 21.96 -3.30 15.14
C THR A 477 23.08 -3.93 15.97
N THR A 478 23.89 -4.84 15.39
CA THR A 478 25.00 -5.51 16.11
C THR A 478 26.18 -4.56 16.29
N ARG A 479 26.70 -4.50 17.51
CA ARG A 479 27.92 -3.71 17.84
C ARG A 479 28.91 -4.58 18.64
N PRO A 480 30.19 -4.63 18.27
CA PRO A 480 30.78 -4.06 17.07
C PRO A 480 30.20 -4.68 15.81
N MET A 481 30.25 -3.95 14.69
CA MET A 481 29.70 -4.39 13.40
C MET A 481 30.41 -5.67 12.93
N ASN A 482 29.62 -6.71 12.57
CA ASN A 482 30.15 -7.99 12.10
C ASN A 482 29.70 -8.26 10.65
N PRO A 483 30.58 -8.09 9.64
CA PRO A 483 30.26 -8.30 8.24
C PRO A 483 29.84 -9.75 7.90
N ASP A 484 30.27 -10.76 8.67
CA ASP A 484 29.93 -12.16 8.38
C ASP A 484 28.43 -12.44 8.47
N ILE A 485 27.68 -11.59 9.18
CA ILE A 485 26.22 -11.67 9.24
C ILE A 485 25.61 -11.56 7.84
N LEU A 486 26.17 -10.70 6.97
CA LEU A 486 25.66 -10.46 5.61
C LEU A 486 25.77 -11.69 4.69
N ASN A 487 26.65 -12.65 5.00
CA ASN A 487 26.76 -13.92 4.27
C ASN A 487 25.50 -14.79 4.41
N GLN A 488 24.61 -14.50 5.37
CA GLN A 488 23.35 -15.22 5.60
C GLN A 488 22.21 -14.71 4.70
N VAL A 489 22.40 -13.63 3.93
CA VAL A 489 21.38 -13.10 3.02
C VAL A 489 21.04 -14.11 1.94
N THR A 490 19.75 -14.47 1.83
CA THR A 490 19.27 -15.49 0.89
C THR A 490 18.56 -14.92 -0.34
N ASN A 491 17.91 -13.76 -0.21
CA ASN A 491 17.19 -13.11 -1.29
C ASN A 491 17.31 -11.58 -1.18
N PRO A 492 18.31 -10.98 -1.80
CA PRO A 492 18.50 -9.53 -1.75
C PRO A 492 17.56 -8.74 -2.65
N VAL A 493 16.79 -9.35 -3.55
CA VAL A 493 16.05 -8.67 -4.65
C VAL A 493 15.24 -7.47 -4.17
N ILE A 494 14.43 -7.63 -3.11
CA ILE A 494 13.64 -6.52 -2.55
C ILE A 494 14.52 -5.54 -1.75
N TRP A 495 15.61 -6.04 -1.19
CA TRP A 495 16.50 -5.32 -0.30
C TRP A 495 17.82 -4.94 -0.97
N GLU A 496 17.89 -4.97 -2.31
CA GLU A 496 19.13 -4.83 -3.07
C GLU A 496 19.87 -3.53 -2.72
N ASP A 497 19.18 -2.41 -2.71
CA ASP A 497 19.79 -1.11 -2.38
C ASP A 497 20.33 -1.10 -0.93
N ARG A 498 19.56 -1.65 0.03
CA ARG A 498 19.94 -1.70 1.44
C ARG A 498 21.11 -2.66 1.65
N PHE A 499 21.06 -3.85 1.03
CA PHE A 499 22.15 -4.82 1.10
C PHE A 499 23.44 -4.27 0.50
N ASN A 500 23.38 -3.71 -0.70
CA ASN A 500 24.54 -3.11 -1.35
C ASN A 500 25.07 -1.90 -0.57
N TRP A 501 24.17 -1.07 0.00
CA TRP A 501 24.57 0.01 0.88
C TRP A 501 25.36 -0.51 2.09
N ASP A 502 24.87 -1.52 2.79
CA ASP A 502 25.50 -2.08 3.98
C ASP A 502 26.88 -2.67 3.66
N VAL A 503 26.96 -3.48 2.59
CA VAL A 503 28.22 -4.10 2.15
C VAL A 503 29.23 -3.05 1.70
N LEU A 504 28.83 -2.20 0.77
CA LEU A 504 29.76 -1.29 0.09
C LEU A 504 30.14 -0.08 0.96
N SER A 505 29.25 0.40 1.83
CA SER A 505 29.59 1.45 2.79
C SER A 505 30.55 0.95 3.88
N ALA A 506 30.39 -0.30 4.32
CA ALA A 506 31.33 -0.92 5.23
C ALA A 506 32.72 -1.10 4.58
N GLN A 507 32.74 -1.59 3.32
CA GLN A 507 33.98 -1.70 2.54
C GLN A 507 34.64 -0.34 2.31
N LEU A 508 33.87 0.69 1.96
CA LEU A 508 34.34 2.07 1.79
C LEU A 508 35.01 2.56 3.08
N SER A 509 34.35 2.39 4.22
CA SER A 509 34.88 2.83 5.51
C SER A 509 36.19 2.13 5.85
N ILE A 510 36.28 0.80 5.68
CA ILE A 510 37.50 0.01 5.88
C ILE A 510 38.60 0.42 4.89
N GLY A 511 38.23 0.63 3.62
CA GLY A 511 39.12 1.07 2.55
C GLY A 511 39.77 2.42 2.85
N ILE A 512 38.98 3.37 3.34
CA ILE A 512 39.45 4.71 3.74
C ILE A 512 40.43 4.57 4.94
N MET A 513 40.01 3.86 5.99
CA MET A 513 40.85 3.67 7.21
C MET A 513 42.19 3.00 6.94
N ASN A 514 42.21 2.04 6.03
CA ASN A 514 43.40 1.24 5.71
C ASN A 514 44.13 1.71 4.42
N LYS A 515 43.67 2.80 3.79
CA LYS A 515 44.19 3.32 2.51
C LYS A 515 44.26 2.25 1.42
N LYS A 516 43.17 1.46 1.26
CA LYS A 516 43.07 0.37 0.30
C LYS A 516 42.09 0.75 -0.85
N PRO A 517 42.62 1.20 -2.01
CA PRO A 517 41.79 1.63 -3.16
C PRO A 517 40.86 0.53 -3.67
N GLU A 518 41.26 -0.74 -3.58
CA GLU A 518 40.48 -1.90 -3.98
C GLU A 518 39.16 -2.09 -3.21
N LEU A 519 39.08 -1.53 -2.00
CA LEU A 519 37.85 -1.52 -1.17
C LEU A 519 37.00 -0.27 -1.41
N ILE A 520 37.57 0.81 -1.96
CA ILE A 520 36.88 2.07 -2.23
C ILE A 520 36.20 2.03 -3.62
N SER A 521 36.90 1.52 -4.64
CA SER A 521 36.44 1.52 -6.03
C SER A 521 35.09 0.83 -6.28
N PRO A 522 34.74 -0.30 -5.61
CA PRO A 522 33.43 -0.91 -5.77
C PRO A 522 32.26 0.00 -5.38
N TYR A 523 32.42 0.76 -4.26
CA TYR A 523 31.41 1.74 -3.85
C TYR A 523 31.21 2.82 -4.92
N ILE A 524 32.27 3.36 -5.50
CA ILE A 524 32.21 4.40 -6.54
C ILE A 524 31.46 3.85 -7.75
N THR A 525 31.81 2.65 -8.21
CA THR A 525 31.17 2.05 -9.40
C THR A 525 29.67 1.85 -9.19
N TRP A 526 29.29 1.24 -8.09
CA TRP A 526 27.88 1.00 -7.73
C TRP A 526 27.10 2.31 -7.55
N SER A 527 27.63 3.23 -6.77
CA SER A 527 26.93 4.48 -6.43
C SER A 527 26.73 5.37 -7.64
N LYS A 528 27.68 5.40 -8.59
CA LYS A 528 27.54 6.11 -9.88
C LYS A 528 26.42 5.56 -10.75
N GLU A 529 26.18 4.26 -10.75
CA GLU A 529 25.04 3.69 -11.46
C GLU A 529 23.74 3.97 -10.73
N LEU A 530 23.75 3.87 -9.41
CA LEU A 530 22.55 4.05 -8.59
C LEU A 530 22.00 5.49 -8.65
N ILE A 531 22.87 6.51 -8.61
CA ILE A 531 22.42 7.91 -8.66
C ILE A 531 21.73 8.29 -9.98
N LYS A 532 21.92 7.52 -11.05
CA LYS A 532 21.19 7.72 -12.33
C LYS A 532 19.68 7.48 -12.19
N THR A 533 19.27 6.61 -11.25
CA THR A 533 17.86 6.26 -11.03
C THR A 533 17.35 6.74 -9.68
N LYS A 534 18.22 6.83 -8.68
CA LYS A 534 17.93 7.24 -7.30
C LYS A 534 18.95 8.28 -6.83
N PRO A 535 18.87 9.52 -7.33
CA PRO A 535 19.76 10.59 -6.90
C PRO A 535 19.39 11.04 -5.48
N ARG A 536 20.19 10.61 -4.49
CA ARG A 536 19.95 10.92 -3.08
C ARG A 536 21.18 11.55 -2.44
N PRO A 537 21.02 12.55 -1.57
CA PRO A 537 22.15 13.30 -0.99
C PRO A 537 23.23 12.42 -0.36
N ALA A 538 22.84 11.33 0.33
CA ALA A 538 23.80 10.44 1.01
C ALA A 538 24.76 9.75 0.03
N PHE A 539 24.29 9.38 -1.18
CA PHE A 539 25.17 8.77 -2.19
C PHE A 539 26.20 9.77 -2.71
N TYR A 540 25.80 11.01 -2.96
CA TYR A 540 26.71 12.07 -3.38
C TYR A 540 27.75 12.42 -2.30
N GLN A 541 27.34 12.50 -1.04
CA GLN A 541 28.27 12.73 0.08
C GLN A 541 29.35 11.66 0.14
N ASN A 542 28.96 10.40 0.10
CA ASN A 542 29.92 9.29 0.14
C ASN A 542 30.80 9.21 -1.11
N LEU A 543 30.27 9.56 -2.31
CA LEU A 543 31.06 9.64 -3.53
C LEU A 543 32.15 10.70 -3.45
N ILE A 544 31.82 11.89 -2.93
CA ILE A 544 32.81 12.98 -2.72
C ILE A 544 33.92 12.47 -1.80
N ILE A 545 33.56 11.87 -0.67
CA ILE A 545 34.51 11.34 0.31
C ILE A 545 35.38 10.22 -0.30
N ALA A 546 34.76 9.32 -1.09
CA ALA A 546 35.46 8.22 -1.74
C ALA A 546 36.50 8.70 -2.75
N TYR A 547 36.18 9.68 -3.60
CA TYR A 547 37.12 10.29 -4.53
C TYR A 547 38.25 11.06 -3.83
N GLN A 548 37.93 11.77 -2.74
CA GLN A 548 38.95 12.44 -1.92
C GLN A 548 39.92 11.45 -1.28
N ALA A 549 39.41 10.29 -0.83
CA ALA A 549 40.26 9.24 -0.26
C ALA A 549 41.22 8.59 -1.28
N LEU A 550 40.84 8.62 -2.55
CA LEU A 550 41.74 8.19 -3.67
C LEU A 550 42.68 9.30 -4.17
N GLY A 551 42.58 10.54 -3.63
CA GLY A 551 43.33 11.70 -4.14
C GLY A 551 42.80 12.26 -5.46
N GLU A 552 41.60 11.85 -5.89
CA GLU A 552 40.97 12.27 -7.15
C GLU A 552 40.12 13.55 -6.95
N GLU A 553 40.76 14.64 -6.47
CA GLU A 553 40.09 15.87 -6.08
C GLU A 553 39.22 16.50 -7.21
N LYS A 554 39.67 16.38 -8.46
CA LYS A 554 38.91 16.89 -9.61
C LYS A 554 37.55 16.18 -9.74
N ARG A 555 37.55 14.85 -9.64
CA ARG A 555 36.31 14.05 -9.70
C ARG A 555 35.42 14.31 -8.46
N ALA A 556 36.01 14.45 -7.28
CA ALA A 556 35.26 14.84 -6.09
C ALA A 556 34.54 16.17 -6.29
N GLU A 557 35.21 17.16 -6.91
CA GLU A 557 34.61 18.47 -7.19
C GLU A 557 33.54 18.44 -8.29
N ASP A 558 33.69 17.61 -9.31
CA ASP A 558 32.67 17.41 -10.34
C ASP A 558 31.39 16.82 -9.73
N ILE A 559 31.49 15.79 -8.87
CA ILE A 559 30.37 15.21 -8.14
C ILE A 559 29.75 16.24 -7.18
N ARG A 560 30.57 17.06 -6.51
CA ARG A 560 30.08 18.13 -5.62
C ARG A 560 29.25 19.16 -6.37
N ARG A 561 29.68 19.62 -7.53
CA ARG A 561 28.93 20.57 -8.36
C ARG A 561 27.61 19.99 -8.82
N GLU A 562 27.58 18.72 -9.24
CA GLU A 562 26.35 18.01 -9.58
C GLU A 562 25.41 17.93 -8.37
N ALA A 563 25.92 17.59 -7.18
CA ALA A 563 25.14 17.50 -5.96
C ALA A 563 24.54 18.84 -5.54
N ILE A 564 25.30 19.93 -5.62
CA ILE A 564 24.83 21.31 -5.33
C ILE A 564 23.75 21.72 -6.32
N PHE A 565 23.91 21.38 -7.59
CA PHE A 565 22.89 21.66 -8.62
C PHE A 565 21.59 20.91 -8.35
N LEU A 566 21.65 19.63 -8.01
CA LEU A 566 20.45 18.81 -7.75
C LEU A 566 19.80 19.13 -6.40
N PHE A 567 20.58 19.47 -5.39
CA PHE A 567 20.14 19.64 -4.00
C PHE A 567 20.68 20.95 -3.38
N PRO A 568 20.26 22.12 -3.87
CA PRO A 568 20.81 23.41 -3.45
C PRO A 568 20.59 23.75 -1.96
N ASN A 569 19.66 23.05 -1.29
CA ASN A 569 19.40 23.22 0.14
C ASN A 569 20.36 22.38 1.03
N ASN A 570 21.19 21.52 0.44
CA ASN A 570 22.13 20.67 1.16
C ASN A 570 23.53 21.30 1.13
N LYS A 571 24.24 21.28 2.25
CA LYS A 571 25.56 21.90 2.40
C LYS A 571 26.69 20.97 1.91
N PHE A 572 26.75 20.68 0.62
CA PHE A 572 27.82 19.84 0.04
C PHE A 572 29.18 20.49 0.05
N GLU A 573 29.25 21.83 0.17
CA GLU A 573 30.51 22.58 0.31
C GLU A 573 31.28 22.16 1.55
N LEU A 574 30.58 21.71 2.60
CA LEU A 574 31.18 21.28 3.87
C LEU A 574 31.57 19.80 3.88
N VAL A 575 31.23 19.03 2.83
CA VAL A 575 31.55 17.61 2.75
C VAL A 575 33.03 17.44 2.44
N GLN A 576 33.81 17.01 3.43
CA GLN A 576 35.25 16.75 3.32
C GLN A 576 35.62 15.47 4.05
N LEU A 577 36.64 14.78 3.54
CA LEU A 577 37.26 13.68 4.24
C LEU A 577 37.92 14.21 5.53
N ASP A 578 37.72 13.55 6.66
CA ASP A 578 38.31 13.93 7.94
C ASP A 578 39.86 14.03 7.81
N GLU A 579 40.41 15.20 8.20
CA GLU A 579 41.86 15.47 8.11
C GLU A 579 42.69 14.44 8.84
N LYS A 580 42.17 13.86 9.96
CA LYS A 580 42.83 12.78 10.68
C LYS A 580 42.98 11.49 9.85
N LEU A 581 42.09 11.27 8.88
CA LEU A 581 42.17 10.15 7.95
C LEU A 581 43.01 10.46 6.70
N ARG A 582 43.25 11.75 6.39
CA ARG A 582 44.18 12.19 5.33
C ARG A 582 45.66 12.05 5.76
N GLN A 583 45.96 12.30 7.04
CA GLN A 583 47.34 12.38 7.55
C GLN A 583 47.91 11.05 8.03
N LYS A 584 47.11 10.04 8.34
CA LYS A 584 47.54 8.68 8.66
C LYS A 584 47.73 7.84 7.39
#